data_a2bc1be819808039ec466cbac3112268
#
_entry.id   a2bc1be819808039ec466cbac3112268
#
_cell.length_a   1.000
_cell.length_b   1.000
_cell.length_c   1.000
_cell.angle_alpha   90.00
_cell.angle_beta   90.00
_cell.angle_gamma   90.00
#
_symmetry.space_group_name_H-M   'P 1'
#
loop_
_entity.id
_entity.type
_entity.pdbx_description
1 polymer ?
#
loop_
_entity_poly.entity_id
_entity_poly.type
_entity_poly.pdbx_seq_one_letter_code
_entity_poly.pdbx_strand_id
1 'polypeptide(L)' 'MKITYTLTQDDIEFIIAKYMKEKYNFDTPFVEIKKELKENYYDGNKTEAIVAYVSDLN' A
#
# COMPACT_ATOMS: atom_id res chain seq x y z
N MET A 1 -10.76 10.53 -24.49
CA MET A 1 -10.32 9.12 -24.54
C MET A 1 -9.82 8.68 -23.17
N LYS A 2 -10.28 7.52 -22.71
CA LYS A 2 -9.88 6.98 -21.42
C LYS A 2 -8.78 5.94 -21.62
N ILE A 3 -7.67 6.11 -20.92
CA ILE A 3 -6.55 5.15 -20.94
C ILE A 3 -6.52 4.44 -19.59
N THR A 4 -6.53 3.12 -19.62
CA THR A 4 -6.52 2.30 -18.41
C THR A 4 -5.31 1.39 -18.39
N TYR A 5 -4.57 1.38 -17.28
CA TYR A 5 -3.46 0.48 -17.05
C TYR A 5 -3.79 -0.44 -15.89
N THR A 6 -3.41 -1.71 -16.03
CA THR A 6 -3.56 -2.68 -14.94
C THR A 6 -2.20 -2.90 -14.31
N LEU A 7 -2.12 -2.67 -13.00
CA LEU A 7 -0.90 -2.87 -12.23
C LEU A 7 -0.98 -4.18 -11.46
N THR A 8 0.11 -4.94 -11.51
CA THR A 8 0.24 -6.15 -10.70
C THR A 8 0.65 -5.78 -9.28
N GLN A 9 0.59 -6.76 -8.38
CA GLN A 9 1.05 -6.54 -6.99
C GLN A 9 2.53 -6.13 -6.98
N ASP A 10 3.36 -6.75 -7.80
CA ASP A 10 4.78 -6.40 -7.89
C ASP A 10 4.98 -4.96 -8.33
N ASP A 11 4.19 -4.49 -9.29
CA ASP A 11 4.25 -3.11 -9.75
C ASP A 11 3.91 -2.14 -8.63
N ILE A 12 2.86 -2.45 -7.87
CA ILE A 12 2.40 -1.62 -6.75
C ILE A 12 3.48 -1.56 -5.66
N GLU A 13 4.05 -2.71 -5.31
CA GLU A 13 5.12 -2.77 -4.31
C GLU A 13 6.34 -1.97 -4.74
N PHE A 14 6.69 -2.05 -6.02
CA PHE A 14 7.82 -1.28 -6.56
C PHE A 14 7.59 0.22 -6.45
N ILE A 15 6.40 0.68 -6.80
CA ILE A 15 6.05 2.10 -6.73
C ILE A 15 6.12 2.60 -5.28
N ILE A 16 5.58 1.82 -4.35
CA ILE A 16 5.60 2.19 -2.93
C ILE A 16 7.04 2.23 -2.41
N ALA A 17 7.85 1.24 -2.77
CA ALA A 17 9.25 1.19 -2.35
C ALA A 17 10.02 2.40 -2.86
N LYS A 18 9.81 2.75 -4.11
CA LYS A 18 10.45 3.93 -4.71
C LYS A 18 10.04 5.21 -4.01
N TYR A 19 8.76 5.35 -3.70
CA TYR A 19 8.24 6.51 -2.98
C TYR A 19 8.90 6.64 -1.60
N MET A 20 9.03 5.53 -0.88
CA MET A 20 9.61 5.53 0.45
C MET A 20 11.10 5.88 0.42
N LYS A 21 11.82 5.39 -0.61
CA LYS A 21 13.22 5.75 -0.79
C LYS A 21 13.39 7.26 -1.03
N GLU A 22 12.56 7.83 -1.89
CA GLU A 22 12.69 9.24 -2.27
C GLU A 22 12.24 10.17 -1.16
N LYS A 23 11.14 9.85 -0.48
CA LYS A 23 10.55 10.75 0.51
C LYS A 23 11.12 10.57 1.91
N TYR A 24 11.39 9.34 2.31
CA TYR A 24 11.79 9.03 3.69
C TYR A 24 13.21 8.46 3.79
N ASN A 25 13.93 8.40 2.68
CA ASN A 25 15.33 7.93 2.63
C ASN A 25 15.50 6.49 3.12
N PHE A 26 14.53 5.63 2.83
CA PHE A 26 14.65 4.21 3.13
C PHE A 26 15.71 3.58 2.22
N ASP A 27 16.62 2.81 2.79
CA ASP A 27 17.65 2.11 2.01
C ASP A 27 17.15 0.80 1.42
N THR A 28 16.46 0.02 2.23
CA THR A 28 15.97 -1.29 1.84
C THR A 28 14.51 -1.44 2.25
N PRO A 29 13.59 -0.78 1.54
CA PRO A 29 12.18 -0.84 1.90
C PRO A 29 11.59 -2.22 1.62
N PHE A 30 10.90 -2.76 2.61
CA PHE A 30 10.12 -3.98 2.50
C PHE A 30 8.64 -3.61 2.58
N VAL A 31 7.89 -3.97 1.54
CA VAL A 31 6.48 -3.59 1.41
C VAL A 31 5.62 -4.83 1.61
N GLU A 32 4.64 -4.71 2.51
CA GLU A 32 3.67 -5.76 2.76
C GLU A 32 2.27 -5.17 2.60
N ILE A 33 1.52 -5.71 1.64
CA ILE A 33 0.16 -5.24 1.36
C ILE A 33 -0.82 -6.20 2.00
N LYS A 34 -1.72 -5.66 2.82
CA LYS A 34 -2.72 -6.45 3.55
C LYS A 34 -4.10 -5.86 3.40
N LYS A 35 -5.11 -6.72 3.53
CA LYS A 35 -6.50 -6.28 3.65
C LYS A 35 -6.86 -6.25 5.12
N GLU A 36 -7.42 -5.13 5.58
CA GLU A 36 -7.88 -4.98 6.94
C GLU A 36 -9.36 -4.64 6.95
N LEU A 37 -10.07 -5.17 7.94
CA LEU A 37 -11.47 -4.83 8.16
C LEU A 37 -11.54 -3.67 9.14
N LYS A 38 -12.20 -2.60 8.71
CA LYS A 38 -12.47 -1.45 9.58
C LYS A 38 -13.94 -1.43 9.93
N GLU A 39 -14.23 -1.31 11.20
CA GLU A 39 -15.59 -1.18 11.68
C GLU A 39 -16.02 0.28 11.62
N ASN A 40 -17.18 0.52 11.01
CA ASN A 40 -17.72 1.87 10.95
C ASN A 40 -18.48 2.17 12.24
N TYR A 41 -18.12 3.28 12.90
CA TYR A 41 -18.68 3.69 14.17
C TYR A 41 -20.18 3.97 14.11
N TYR A 42 -20.70 4.40 12.96
CA TYR A 42 -22.08 4.90 12.87
C TYR A 42 -23.10 3.81 12.57
N ASP A 43 -22.74 2.79 11.86
CA ASP A 43 -23.69 1.77 11.41
C ASP A 43 -23.27 0.34 11.76
N GLY A 44 -22.10 0.16 12.35
CA GLY A 44 -21.57 -1.16 12.71
C GLY A 44 -21.16 -2.03 11.54
N ASN A 45 -21.19 -1.51 10.32
CA ASN A 45 -20.76 -2.25 9.15
C ASN A 45 -19.24 -2.28 9.08
N LYS A 46 -18.72 -3.41 8.59
CA LYS A 46 -17.28 -3.57 8.40
C LYS A 46 -16.93 -3.27 6.96
N THR A 47 -15.94 -2.43 6.76
CA THR A 47 -15.45 -2.07 5.43
C THR A 47 -14.04 -2.61 5.25
N GLU A 48 -13.78 -3.25 4.11
CA GLU A 48 -12.44 -3.70 3.78
C GLU A 48 -11.60 -2.52 3.29
N ALA A 49 -10.39 -2.41 3.84
CA ALA A 49 -9.42 -1.42 3.41
C ALA A 49 -8.12 -2.13 3.05
N ILE A 50 -7.50 -1.69 1.96
CA ILE A 50 -6.19 -2.19 1.57
C ILE A 50 -5.16 -1.24 2.16
N VAL A 51 -4.23 -1.79 2.94
CA VAL A 51 -3.18 -1.01 3.58
C VAL A 51 -1.82 -1.59 3.23
N ALA A 52 -0.81 -0.75 3.22
CA ALA A 52 0.57 -1.17 2.99
C ALA A 52 1.40 -0.85 4.21
N TYR A 53 2.11 -1.85 4.72
CA TYR A 53 3.08 -1.68 5.77
C TYR A 53 4.46 -1.68 5.15
N VAL A 54 5.21 -0.62 5.35
CA VAL A 54 6.54 -0.48 4.77
C VAL A 54 7.55 -0.36 5.90
N SER A 55 8.55 -1.24 5.87
CA SER A 55 9.63 -1.25 6.84
C SER A 55 10.94 -1.07 6.12
N ASP A 56 11.88 -0.39 6.76
CA ASP A 56 13.24 -0.32 6.26
C ASP A 56 14.04 -1.44 6.94
N LEU A 57 14.56 -2.36 6.12
CA LEU A 57 15.31 -3.52 6.62
C LEU A 57 16.77 -3.22 6.92
N ASN A 58 17.19 -2.02 6.60
CA ASN A 58 18.58 -1.62 6.82
C ASN A 58 18.80 -1.10 8.25
#